data_e3ccf7ad98faf58127761ea2ed60bf22
#
_entry.id   e3ccf7ad98faf58127761ea2ed60bf22
#
_cell.length_a   1.000
_cell.length_b   1.000
_cell.length_c   1.000
_cell.angle_alpha   90.00
_cell.angle_beta   90.00
_cell.angle_gamma   90.00
#
_symmetry.space_group_name_H-M   'P 1'
#
loop_
_entity.id
_entity.type
_entity.pdbx_description
1 polymer ?
#
loop_
_entity_poly.entity_id
_entity_poly.type
_entity_poly.pdbx_seq_one_letter_code
_entity_poly.pdbx_strand_id
1 'polypeptide(L)'
;MRQRSILAVMVLTFMLCAQIAGAEADREKLLKEPGIYATFAVFKVGDEWWKLDRDARTKAVAEAKSVFQKYSEQMTIDTYLLRGLSEKADFFLRIHSKEMSHNQNVLIDFMSTTFGKALKNTDTFNGITKALNYVPSFPEELKTELKTPPPPSSPYVLVVPIRKDAEWWMMPHDPRAALMKEHTDATVAYLKTVKRKLYHSSGLDDLDFITYFETAKLDDFNNLVIGLLKVKENRHNKRFGDPLLLGTIRSLDEILEVFSR
;
A
#
# COMPACT_ATOMS: atom_id res chain seq x y z
N MET A 1 81.50 -4.02 1.20
CA MET A 1 80.33 -4.55 1.88
C MET A 1 79.28 -3.46 1.91
N ARG A 2 78.26 -3.50 1.04
CA ARG A 2 77.11 -2.59 1.04
C ARG A 2 75.90 -3.46 0.85
N GLN A 3 75.12 -3.61 1.95
CA GLN A 3 73.79 -4.20 1.92
C GLN A 3 72.81 -3.25 1.17
N ARG A 4 72.20 -3.74 0.12
CA ARG A 4 71.08 -3.06 -0.53
C ARG A 4 69.77 -3.69 -0.03
N SER A 5 69.07 -2.98 0.82
CA SER A 5 67.71 -3.30 1.25
C SER A 5 66.74 -3.05 0.08
N ILE A 6 66.08 -4.09 -0.38
CA ILE A 6 65.00 -3.97 -1.34
C ILE A 6 63.71 -3.70 -0.57
N LEU A 7 63.21 -2.48 -0.66
CA LEU A 7 61.89 -2.08 -0.11
C LEU A 7 60.80 -2.49 -1.11
N ALA A 8 60.07 -3.56 -0.79
CA ALA A 8 58.93 -3.96 -1.55
C ALA A 8 57.77 -3.02 -1.20
N VAL A 9 57.41 -2.12 -2.12
CA VAL A 9 56.19 -1.30 -2.02
C VAL A 9 55.01 -2.15 -2.43
N MET A 10 54.27 -2.62 -1.44
CA MET A 10 52.97 -3.29 -1.63
C MET A 10 51.90 -2.22 -1.87
N VAL A 11 51.58 -1.95 -3.13
CA VAL A 11 50.48 -1.07 -3.46
C VAL A 11 49.17 -1.84 -3.20
N LEU A 12 48.58 -1.57 -2.05
CA LEU A 12 47.25 -2.07 -1.71
C LEU A 12 46.22 -1.22 -2.48
N THR A 13 45.76 -1.69 -3.61
CA THR A 13 44.66 -1.09 -4.35
C THR A 13 43.37 -1.40 -3.61
N PHE A 14 42.95 -0.50 -2.73
CA PHE A 14 41.61 -0.49 -2.19
C PHE A 14 40.67 -0.16 -3.34
N MET A 15 40.04 -1.17 -3.98
CA MET A 15 38.84 -0.97 -4.76
C MET A 15 37.75 -0.51 -3.78
N LEU A 16 37.56 0.80 -3.70
CA LEU A 16 36.38 1.42 -3.12
C LEU A 16 35.22 1.08 -4.05
N CYS A 17 34.55 -0.05 -3.82
CA CYS A 17 33.17 -0.23 -4.31
C CYS A 17 32.32 0.82 -3.58
N ALA A 18 32.24 2.01 -4.15
CA ALA A 18 31.18 2.93 -3.83
C ALA A 18 29.86 2.21 -4.24
N GLN A 19 29.22 1.56 -3.29
CA GLN A 19 27.81 1.28 -3.40
C GLN A 19 27.16 2.66 -3.52
N ILE A 20 26.75 3.00 -4.74
CA ILE A 20 25.77 4.07 -4.95
C ILE A 20 24.53 3.52 -4.28
N ALA A 21 24.36 3.82 -3.00
CA ALA A 21 23.08 3.68 -2.34
C ALA A 21 22.20 4.70 -3.06
N GLY A 22 21.39 4.24 -3.99
CA GLY A 22 20.37 5.05 -4.62
C GLY A 22 19.52 5.65 -3.52
N ALA A 23 19.16 6.92 -3.65
CA ALA A 23 18.29 7.56 -2.69
C ALA A 23 16.92 6.91 -2.78
N GLU A 24 16.42 6.35 -1.68
CA GLU A 24 15.04 5.85 -1.62
C GLU A 24 14.05 6.97 -2.00
N ALA A 25 12.96 6.61 -2.67
CA ALA A 25 11.92 7.57 -3.00
C ALA A 25 11.40 8.25 -1.72
N ASP A 26 11.30 9.58 -1.74
CA ASP A 26 10.79 10.33 -0.61
C ASP A 26 9.30 9.99 -0.38
N ARG A 27 9.07 9.06 0.55
CA ARG A 27 7.77 8.51 0.88
C ARG A 27 6.78 9.60 1.30
N GLU A 28 7.20 10.51 2.18
CA GLU A 28 6.30 11.55 2.68
C GLU A 28 5.85 12.48 1.57
N LYS A 29 6.77 12.87 0.70
CA LYS A 29 6.48 13.71 -0.43
C LYS A 29 5.54 13.01 -1.40
N LEU A 30 5.84 11.79 -1.83
CA LEU A 30 5.00 11.00 -2.73
C LEU A 30 3.57 10.85 -2.19
N LEU A 31 3.41 10.52 -0.91
CA LEU A 31 2.09 10.30 -0.32
C LEU A 31 1.26 11.58 -0.13
N LYS A 32 1.88 12.77 -0.13
CA LYS A 32 1.20 14.06 -0.02
C LYS A 32 0.83 14.68 -1.36
N GLU A 33 1.51 14.31 -2.45
CA GLU A 33 1.27 14.87 -3.78
C GLU A 33 -0.04 14.34 -4.39
N PRO A 34 -0.82 15.18 -5.09
CA PRO A 34 -1.86 14.72 -6.01
C PRO A 34 -1.22 14.14 -7.28
N GLY A 35 -1.96 13.27 -7.98
CA GLY A 35 -1.47 12.69 -9.22
C GLY A 35 -0.53 11.49 -9.05
N ILE A 36 -0.43 10.94 -7.84
CA ILE A 36 0.33 9.72 -7.58
C ILE A 36 -0.55 8.51 -7.82
N TYR A 37 -0.09 7.61 -8.68
CA TYR A 37 -0.76 6.35 -8.95
C TYR A 37 -0.51 5.36 -7.82
N ALA A 38 -1.55 4.63 -7.45
CA ALA A 38 -1.49 3.56 -6.46
C ALA A 38 -2.00 2.26 -7.06
N THR A 39 -1.28 1.17 -6.79
CA THR A 39 -1.72 -0.20 -7.11
C THR A 39 -1.70 -1.02 -5.82
N PHE A 40 -2.82 -1.65 -5.50
CA PHE A 40 -2.95 -2.62 -4.42
C PHE A 40 -2.99 -4.00 -5.05
N ALA A 41 -1.92 -4.74 -4.96
CA ALA A 41 -1.83 -6.10 -5.53
C ALA A 41 -1.92 -7.13 -4.41
N VAL A 42 -2.96 -7.97 -4.47
CA VAL A 42 -3.32 -8.93 -3.41
C VAL A 42 -2.94 -10.34 -3.85
N PHE A 43 -2.28 -11.08 -2.97
CA PHE A 43 -1.71 -12.38 -3.31
C PHE A 43 -2.09 -13.48 -2.35
N LYS A 44 -2.29 -14.66 -2.90
CA LYS A 44 -2.41 -15.95 -2.21
C LYS A 44 -1.23 -16.82 -2.60
N VAL A 45 -0.56 -17.41 -1.60
CA VAL A 45 0.53 -18.38 -1.83
C VAL A 45 -0.09 -19.74 -2.22
N GLY A 46 0.33 -20.26 -3.34
CA GLY A 46 -0.13 -21.55 -3.86
C GLY A 46 0.50 -22.76 -3.13
N ASP A 47 -0.16 -23.90 -3.24
CA ASP A 47 0.25 -25.13 -2.54
C ASP A 47 1.64 -25.63 -2.98
N GLU A 48 2.03 -25.38 -4.24
CA GLU A 48 3.34 -25.78 -4.77
C GLU A 48 4.50 -25.14 -4.02
N TRP A 49 4.29 -23.93 -3.46
CA TRP A 49 5.28 -23.24 -2.65
C TRP A 49 5.69 -24.08 -1.42
N TRP A 50 4.74 -24.70 -0.77
CA TRP A 50 4.96 -25.46 0.46
C TRP A 50 5.60 -26.82 0.24
N LYS A 51 5.69 -27.27 -1.02
CA LYS A 51 6.43 -28.47 -1.42
C LYS A 51 7.94 -28.24 -1.55
N LEU A 52 8.37 -26.97 -1.68
CA LEU A 52 9.78 -26.61 -1.70
C LEU A 52 10.39 -26.82 -0.32
N ASP A 53 11.65 -27.25 -0.28
CA ASP A 53 12.42 -27.25 0.96
C ASP A 53 12.70 -25.80 1.43
N ARG A 54 13.16 -25.69 2.68
CA ARG A 54 13.39 -24.38 3.30
C ARG A 54 14.49 -23.58 2.58
N ASP A 55 15.54 -24.24 2.11
CA ASP A 55 16.66 -23.55 1.45
C ASP A 55 16.23 -23.00 0.09
N ALA A 56 15.43 -23.76 -0.66
CA ALA A 56 14.84 -23.30 -1.90
C ALA A 56 13.91 -22.10 -1.67
N ARG A 57 13.04 -22.14 -0.64
CA ARG A 57 12.18 -21.02 -0.27
C ARG A 57 13.02 -19.77 0.14
N THR A 58 14.06 -19.96 0.93
CA THR A 58 14.94 -18.86 1.35
C THR A 58 15.61 -18.18 0.16
N LYS A 59 16.11 -18.94 -0.81
CA LYS A 59 16.69 -18.40 -2.06
C LYS A 59 15.65 -17.64 -2.89
N ALA A 60 14.45 -18.20 -3.03
CA ALA A 60 13.37 -17.62 -3.81
C ALA A 60 12.86 -16.28 -3.21
N VAL A 61 12.78 -16.17 -1.89
CA VAL A 61 12.38 -14.90 -1.24
C VAL A 61 13.50 -13.85 -1.34
N ALA A 62 14.77 -14.25 -1.33
CA ALA A 62 15.91 -13.33 -1.55
C ALA A 62 15.89 -12.77 -2.99
N GLU A 63 15.57 -13.60 -3.98
CA GLU A 63 15.36 -13.17 -5.37
C GLU A 63 14.24 -12.11 -5.44
N ALA A 64 13.08 -12.38 -4.82
CA ALA A 64 11.95 -11.46 -4.77
C ALA A 64 12.32 -10.12 -4.10
N LYS A 65 13.09 -10.15 -3.00
CA LYS A 65 13.56 -8.95 -2.30
C LYS A 65 14.41 -8.05 -3.21
N SER A 66 15.28 -8.64 -4.03
CA SER A 66 16.15 -7.89 -4.94
C SER A 66 15.36 -7.11 -6.00
N VAL A 67 14.20 -7.62 -6.42
CA VAL A 67 13.31 -6.89 -7.34
C VAL A 67 12.82 -5.60 -6.69
N PHE A 68 12.32 -5.64 -5.46
CA PHE A 68 11.83 -4.43 -4.79
C PHE A 68 12.94 -3.41 -4.55
N GLN A 69 14.14 -3.84 -4.24
CA GLN A 69 15.30 -2.96 -4.08
C GLN A 69 15.64 -2.22 -5.38
N LYS A 70 15.54 -2.88 -6.53
CA LYS A 70 15.77 -2.28 -7.86
C LYS A 70 14.86 -1.06 -8.13
N TYR A 71 13.67 -1.04 -7.55
CA TYR A 71 12.66 0.00 -7.80
C TYR A 71 12.55 1.06 -6.68
N SER A 72 13.33 0.94 -5.61
CA SER A 72 13.20 1.78 -4.41
C SER A 72 13.36 3.29 -4.65
N GLU A 73 14.12 3.70 -5.68
CA GLU A 73 14.31 5.10 -6.05
C GLU A 73 13.10 5.74 -6.76
N GLN A 74 12.28 4.91 -7.41
CA GLN A 74 11.20 5.36 -8.28
C GLN A 74 9.82 5.31 -7.63
N MET A 75 9.68 4.50 -6.58
CA MET A 75 8.39 4.22 -5.95
C MET A 75 8.51 3.89 -4.48
N THR A 76 7.39 3.94 -3.79
CA THR A 76 7.26 3.35 -2.45
C THR A 76 6.44 2.07 -2.53
N ILE A 77 6.88 1.04 -1.81
CA ILE A 77 6.19 -0.25 -1.74
C ILE A 77 5.97 -0.57 -0.27
N ASP A 78 4.71 -0.58 0.13
CA ASP A 78 4.27 -0.99 1.46
C ASP A 78 3.76 -2.42 1.42
N THR A 79 3.99 -3.15 2.49
CA THR A 79 3.66 -4.55 2.59
C THR A 79 2.78 -4.84 3.79
N TYR A 80 1.81 -5.75 3.60
CA TYR A 80 0.78 -6.02 4.59
C TYR A 80 0.47 -7.51 4.64
N LEU A 81 0.48 -8.09 5.84
CA LEU A 81 0.20 -9.51 6.06
C LEU A 81 -1.29 -9.72 6.31
N LEU A 82 -1.93 -10.57 5.50
CA LEU A 82 -3.33 -10.98 5.63
C LEU A 82 -3.47 -12.41 6.17
N ARG A 83 -2.42 -13.23 6.06
CA ARG A 83 -2.42 -14.64 6.47
C ARG A 83 -2.84 -14.78 7.94
N GLY A 84 -3.82 -15.63 8.17
CA GLY A 84 -4.45 -15.82 9.47
C GLY A 84 -5.63 -14.88 9.77
N LEU A 85 -5.82 -13.83 8.96
CA LEU A 85 -6.97 -12.92 9.02
C LEU A 85 -7.85 -13.00 7.77
N SER A 86 -7.37 -13.60 6.69
CA SER A 86 -8.11 -13.81 5.45
C SER A 86 -7.97 -15.26 4.98
N GLU A 87 -9.06 -15.84 4.50
CA GLU A 87 -9.06 -17.13 3.80
C GLU A 87 -8.68 -16.98 2.32
N LYS A 88 -8.90 -15.80 1.74
CA LYS A 88 -8.78 -15.53 0.30
C LYS A 88 -7.39 -15.09 -0.12
N ALA A 89 -6.62 -14.48 0.79
CA ALA A 89 -5.31 -13.91 0.49
C ALA A 89 -4.35 -14.04 1.67
N ASP A 90 -3.05 -13.99 1.38
CA ASP A 90 -2.00 -14.10 2.39
C ASP A 90 -1.28 -12.77 2.65
N PHE A 91 -1.12 -11.93 1.64
CA PHE A 91 -0.52 -10.60 1.77
C PHE A 91 -0.94 -9.69 0.62
N PHE A 92 -0.72 -8.40 0.76
CA PHE A 92 -0.81 -7.46 -0.35
C PHE A 92 0.32 -6.43 -0.34
N LEU A 93 0.57 -5.88 -1.50
CA LEU A 93 1.49 -4.78 -1.75
C LEU A 93 0.67 -3.52 -2.05
N ARG A 94 1.07 -2.37 -1.49
CA ARG A 94 0.58 -1.07 -1.90
C ARG A 94 1.73 -0.29 -2.51
N ILE A 95 1.67 -0.08 -3.81
CA ILE A 95 2.73 0.50 -4.63
C ILE A 95 2.32 1.91 -5.04
N HIS A 96 3.20 2.89 -4.85
CA HIS A 96 2.97 4.27 -5.28
C HIS A 96 4.10 4.76 -6.18
N SER A 97 3.74 5.33 -7.31
CA SER A 97 4.68 6.00 -8.21
C SER A 97 4.02 7.16 -8.98
N LYS A 98 4.84 7.93 -9.68
CA LYS A 98 4.36 9.01 -10.56
C LYS A 98 3.83 8.49 -11.89
N GLU A 99 4.15 7.24 -12.25
CA GLU A 99 3.77 6.62 -13.51
C GLU A 99 3.17 5.23 -13.26
N MET A 100 1.96 4.97 -13.75
CA MET A 100 1.29 3.67 -13.58
C MET A 100 2.11 2.52 -14.18
N SER A 101 2.85 2.76 -15.27
CA SER A 101 3.74 1.79 -15.88
C SER A 101 4.86 1.31 -14.94
N HIS A 102 5.32 2.16 -14.02
CA HIS A 102 6.30 1.74 -13.01
C HIS A 102 5.70 0.73 -12.04
N ASN A 103 4.44 0.94 -11.60
CA ASN A 103 3.72 -0.03 -10.76
C ASN A 103 3.54 -1.36 -11.49
N GLN A 104 3.23 -1.32 -12.79
CA GLN A 104 3.10 -2.52 -13.61
C GLN A 104 4.44 -3.26 -13.74
N ASN A 105 5.52 -2.54 -14.03
CA ASN A 105 6.84 -3.16 -14.26
C ASN A 105 7.37 -3.89 -13.03
N VAL A 106 7.25 -3.29 -11.83
CA VAL A 106 7.68 -3.97 -10.60
C VAL A 106 6.86 -5.23 -10.33
N LEU A 107 5.56 -5.23 -10.64
CA LEU A 107 4.73 -6.43 -10.49
C LEU A 107 5.07 -7.51 -11.50
N ILE A 108 5.37 -7.15 -12.76
CA ILE A 108 5.85 -8.10 -13.78
C ILE A 108 7.16 -8.74 -13.34
N ASP A 109 8.14 -7.93 -12.91
CA ASP A 109 9.43 -8.45 -12.45
C ASP A 109 9.25 -9.33 -11.20
N PHE A 110 8.46 -8.89 -10.23
CA PHE A 110 8.17 -9.65 -9.01
C PHE A 110 7.49 -10.99 -9.32
N MET A 111 6.44 -11.00 -10.12
CA MET A 111 5.72 -12.22 -10.50
C MET A 111 6.56 -13.15 -11.39
N SER A 112 7.65 -12.67 -11.99
CA SER A 112 8.60 -13.47 -12.76
C SER A 112 9.61 -14.22 -11.88
N THR A 113 9.76 -13.84 -10.61
CA THR A 113 10.64 -14.52 -9.64
C THR A 113 10.12 -15.92 -9.30
N THR A 114 10.97 -16.74 -8.70
CA THR A 114 10.59 -18.08 -8.21
C THR A 114 9.44 -18.01 -7.19
N PHE A 115 9.49 -17.05 -6.25
CA PHE A 115 8.40 -16.84 -5.30
C PHE A 115 7.14 -16.32 -6.01
N GLY A 116 7.28 -15.31 -6.89
CA GLY A 116 6.18 -14.72 -7.64
C GLY A 116 5.39 -15.73 -8.48
N LYS A 117 6.07 -16.69 -9.12
CA LYS A 117 5.43 -17.78 -9.88
C LYS A 117 4.59 -18.73 -9.02
N ALA A 118 4.88 -18.81 -7.72
CA ALA A 118 4.10 -19.61 -6.77
C ALA A 118 2.90 -18.84 -6.19
N LEU A 119 2.70 -17.58 -6.59
CA LEU A 119 1.60 -16.74 -6.13
C LEU A 119 0.44 -16.73 -7.12
N LYS A 120 -0.76 -16.67 -6.57
CA LYS A 120 -1.96 -16.28 -7.30
C LYS A 120 -2.28 -14.83 -6.93
N ASN A 121 -2.34 -13.94 -7.91
CA ASN A 121 -2.92 -12.62 -7.72
C ASN A 121 -4.44 -12.80 -7.63
N THR A 122 -5.02 -12.47 -6.47
CA THR A 122 -6.45 -12.67 -6.21
C THR A 122 -7.27 -11.44 -6.52
N ASP A 123 -6.68 -10.26 -6.30
CA ASP A 123 -7.30 -8.96 -6.58
C ASP A 123 -6.22 -7.94 -6.92
N THR A 124 -6.58 -6.94 -7.71
CA THR A 124 -5.75 -5.76 -7.97
C THR A 124 -6.65 -4.55 -8.00
N PHE A 125 -6.32 -3.51 -7.21
CA PHE A 125 -7.05 -2.25 -7.22
C PHE A 125 -6.12 -1.13 -7.65
N ASN A 126 -6.57 -0.31 -8.61
CA ASN A 126 -5.82 0.81 -9.15
C ASN A 126 -6.50 2.14 -8.85
N GLY A 127 -5.73 3.12 -8.46
CA GLY A 127 -6.26 4.45 -8.18
C GLY A 127 -5.20 5.54 -8.27
N ILE A 128 -5.64 6.77 -8.09
CA ILE A 128 -4.81 7.97 -8.14
C ILE A 128 -5.14 8.88 -6.97
N THR A 129 -4.14 9.52 -6.40
CA THR A 129 -4.34 10.56 -5.37
C THR A 129 -4.82 11.84 -6.03
N LYS A 130 -5.78 12.53 -5.40
CA LYS A 130 -6.24 13.88 -5.82
C LYS A 130 -6.13 14.85 -4.67
N ALA A 131 -6.05 16.14 -5.01
CA ALA A 131 -6.09 17.19 -4.01
C ALA A 131 -7.44 17.19 -3.26
N LEU A 132 -7.42 17.53 -1.98
CA LEU A 132 -8.63 17.56 -1.12
C LEU A 132 -9.55 18.77 -1.38
N ASN A 133 -9.42 19.41 -2.52
CA ASN A 133 -10.20 20.61 -2.90
C ASN A 133 -11.67 20.31 -3.28
N TYR A 134 -12.03 19.06 -3.43
CA TYR A 134 -13.42 18.64 -3.72
C TYR A 134 -14.34 18.72 -2.50
N VAL A 135 -13.82 19.05 -1.33
CA VAL A 135 -14.59 19.32 -0.10
C VAL A 135 -14.16 20.66 0.51
N PRO A 136 -14.51 21.78 -0.12
CA PRO A 136 -14.09 23.12 0.35
C PRO A 136 -14.64 23.44 1.74
N SER A 137 -15.73 22.80 2.16
CA SER A 137 -16.42 23.01 3.45
C SER A 137 -15.86 22.18 4.61
N PHE A 138 -14.80 21.40 4.42
CA PHE A 138 -14.20 20.68 5.54
C PHE A 138 -13.62 21.66 6.58
N PRO A 139 -13.94 21.46 7.87
CA PRO A 139 -13.28 22.20 8.94
C PRO A 139 -11.76 22.06 8.86
N GLU A 140 -11.02 23.11 9.19
CA GLU A 140 -9.54 23.09 9.13
C GLU A 140 -8.93 22.01 10.02
N GLU A 141 -9.56 21.70 11.16
CA GLU A 141 -9.16 20.59 12.03
C GLU A 141 -9.22 19.26 11.29
N LEU A 142 -10.29 19.00 10.54
CA LEU A 142 -10.44 17.80 9.72
C LEU A 142 -9.38 17.74 8.63
N LYS A 143 -9.12 18.86 7.94
CA LYS A 143 -8.07 18.92 6.91
C LYS A 143 -6.69 18.64 7.49
N THR A 144 -6.42 19.12 8.70
CA THR A 144 -5.17 18.88 9.41
C THR A 144 -5.02 17.39 9.77
N GLU A 145 -6.06 16.79 10.35
CA GLU A 145 -6.05 15.37 10.71
C GLU A 145 -5.91 14.44 9.49
N LEU A 146 -6.54 14.78 8.36
CA LEU A 146 -6.40 14.02 7.12
C LEU A 146 -4.98 14.08 6.52
N LYS A 147 -4.22 15.13 6.83
CA LYS A 147 -2.81 15.26 6.41
C LYS A 147 -1.83 14.66 7.40
N THR A 148 -2.26 14.40 8.63
CA THR A 148 -1.40 13.84 9.67
C THR A 148 -1.17 12.36 9.38
N PRO A 149 0.09 11.91 9.26
CA PRO A 149 0.38 10.50 9.05
C PRO A 149 -0.09 9.67 10.25
N PRO A 150 -0.40 8.38 10.05
CA PRO A 150 -0.72 7.49 11.14
C PRO A 150 0.48 7.38 12.10
N PRO A 151 0.23 7.23 13.41
CA PRO A 151 1.32 6.99 14.35
C PRO A 151 2.06 5.70 13.97
N PRO A 152 3.38 5.63 14.16
CA PRO A 152 4.19 4.44 13.86
C PRO A 152 3.70 3.15 14.55
N SER A 153 2.89 3.31 15.59
CA SER A 153 2.31 2.22 16.38
C SER A 153 0.99 1.64 15.83
N SER A 154 0.49 2.10 14.68
CA SER A 154 -0.73 1.53 14.09
C SER A 154 -0.42 0.15 13.49
N PRO A 155 -0.86 -0.97 14.12
CA PRO A 155 -0.49 -2.29 13.63
C PRO A 155 -1.42 -2.81 12.53
N TYR A 156 -2.61 -2.22 12.37
CA TYR A 156 -3.64 -2.74 11.48
C TYR A 156 -3.85 -1.83 10.27
N VAL A 157 -4.11 -2.47 9.15
CA VAL A 157 -4.51 -1.85 7.89
C VAL A 157 -5.85 -2.41 7.45
N LEU A 158 -6.69 -1.54 6.88
CA LEU A 158 -7.93 -1.95 6.22
C LEU A 158 -8.04 -1.25 4.87
N VAL A 159 -8.48 -2.02 3.86
CA VAL A 159 -8.73 -1.47 2.51
C VAL A 159 -10.16 -1.80 2.12
N VAL A 160 -10.91 -0.76 1.77
CA VAL A 160 -12.32 -0.87 1.39
C VAL A 160 -12.49 -0.33 -0.03
N PRO A 161 -12.58 -1.19 -1.04
CA PRO A 161 -12.95 -0.79 -2.40
C PRO A 161 -14.42 -0.38 -2.45
N ILE A 162 -14.73 0.69 -3.16
CA ILE A 162 -16.06 1.27 -3.25
C ILE A 162 -16.44 1.48 -4.71
N ARG A 163 -17.67 1.07 -5.07
CA ARG A 163 -18.31 1.41 -6.33
C ARG A 163 -19.64 2.11 -6.05
N LYS A 164 -19.85 3.25 -6.70
CA LYS A 164 -21.09 4.02 -6.62
C LYS A 164 -22.06 3.59 -7.71
N ASP A 165 -23.34 3.95 -7.56
CA ASP A 165 -24.34 3.83 -8.60
C ASP A 165 -24.30 5.04 -9.56
N ALA A 166 -25.09 4.96 -10.65
CA ALA A 166 -25.20 6.03 -11.62
C ALA A 166 -25.86 7.29 -11.02
N GLU A 167 -26.80 7.11 -10.10
CA GLU A 167 -27.52 8.22 -9.46
C GLU A 167 -26.57 9.11 -8.67
N TRP A 168 -25.57 8.52 -8.00
CA TRP A 168 -24.51 9.27 -7.32
C TRP A 168 -23.79 10.24 -8.27
N TRP A 169 -23.44 9.77 -9.45
CA TRP A 169 -22.67 10.56 -10.41
C TRP A 169 -23.51 11.61 -11.12
N MET A 170 -24.79 11.33 -11.37
CA MET A 170 -25.75 12.26 -11.98
C MET A 170 -26.32 13.27 -10.99
N MET A 171 -26.12 13.04 -9.68
CA MET A 171 -26.66 13.91 -8.63
C MET A 171 -26.07 15.32 -8.73
N PRO A 172 -26.91 16.39 -8.67
CA PRO A 172 -26.45 17.77 -8.58
C PRO A 172 -25.54 17.99 -7.37
N HIS A 173 -24.74 19.07 -7.44
CA HIS A 173 -23.72 19.35 -6.42
C HIS A 173 -24.33 19.44 -5.00
N ASP A 174 -25.38 20.22 -4.80
CA ASP A 174 -25.87 20.54 -3.44
C ASP A 174 -26.46 19.31 -2.71
N PRO A 175 -27.34 18.47 -3.31
CA PRO A 175 -27.76 17.22 -2.68
C PRO A 175 -26.59 16.31 -2.36
N ARG A 176 -25.63 16.17 -3.28
CA ARG A 176 -24.44 15.32 -3.04
C ARG A 176 -23.57 15.88 -1.90
N ALA A 177 -23.41 17.19 -1.82
CA ALA A 177 -22.68 17.84 -0.73
C ALA A 177 -23.37 17.61 0.63
N ALA A 178 -24.71 17.62 0.68
CA ALA A 178 -25.48 17.30 1.89
C ALA A 178 -25.26 15.85 2.36
N LEU A 179 -25.27 14.89 1.43
CA LEU A 179 -24.97 13.48 1.73
C LEU A 179 -23.52 13.32 2.23
N MET A 180 -22.56 14.01 1.60
CA MET A 180 -21.17 13.99 2.04
C MET A 180 -20.96 14.66 3.40
N LYS A 181 -21.78 15.66 3.75
CA LYS A 181 -21.75 16.22 5.10
C LYS A 181 -22.20 15.19 6.13
N GLU A 182 -23.32 14.50 5.90
CA GLU A 182 -23.83 13.43 6.78
C GLU A 182 -22.79 12.32 6.95
N HIS A 183 -22.13 11.88 5.85
CA HIS A 183 -21.03 10.94 5.85
C HIS A 183 -19.86 11.41 6.74
N THR A 184 -19.47 12.68 6.58
CA THR A 184 -18.35 13.27 7.34
C THR A 184 -18.68 13.33 8.82
N ASP A 185 -19.88 13.82 9.18
CA ASP A 185 -20.34 13.94 10.56
C ASP A 185 -20.30 12.57 11.28
N ALA A 186 -20.66 11.49 10.60
CA ALA A 186 -20.62 10.13 11.15
C ALA A 186 -19.19 9.62 11.42
N THR A 187 -18.17 10.23 10.80
CA THR A 187 -16.78 9.75 10.88
C THR A 187 -15.82 10.63 11.65
N VAL A 188 -16.23 11.86 11.99
CA VAL A 188 -15.38 12.87 12.65
C VAL A 188 -14.82 12.38 13.99
N ALA A 189 -15.63 11.67 14.78
CA ALA A 189 -15.22 11.17 16.10
C ALA A 189 -14.00 10.24 16.07
N TYR A 190 -13.73 9.61 14.91
CA TYR A 190 -12.69 8.60 14.75
C TYR A 190 -11.43 9.10 14.01
N LEU A 191 -11.34 10.40 13.68
CA LEU A 191 -10.22 10.94 12.89
C LEU A 191 -8.86 10.79 13.57
N LYS A 192 -8.82 10.82 14.89
CA LYS A 192 -7.58 10.70 15.66
C LYS A 192 -7.10 9.25 15.77
N THR A 193 -8.01 8.30 15.80
CA THR A 193 -7.72 6.88 16.03
C THR A 193 -7.72 6.05 14.76
N VAL A 194 -8.43 6.51 13.71
CA VAL A 194 -8.50 5.84 12.39
C VAL A 194 -8.02 6.79 11.31
N LYS A 195 -6.76 6.66 10.92
CA LYS A 195 -6.16 7.44 9.84
C LYS A 195 -6.61 6.87 8.50
N ARG A 196 -6.83 7.76 7.53
CA ARG A 196 -7.43 7.36 6.24
C ARG A 196 -6.77 8.06 5.06
N LYS A 197 -6.78 7.37 3.92
CA LYS A 197 -6.42 7.92 2.60
C LYS A 197 -7.43 7.46 1.56
N LEU A 198 -7.83 8.37 0.68
CA LEU A 198 -8.72 8.10 -0.43
C LEU A 198 -7.94 8.09 -1.75
N TYR A 199 -8.21 7.10 -2.58
CA TYR A 199 -7.76 7.05 -3.96
C TYR A 199 -8.97 7.06 -4.88
N HIS A 200 -8.87 7.80 -5.99
CA HIS A 200 -9.88 7.83 -7.04
C HIS A 200 -9.55 6.75 -8.07
N SER A 201 -10.54 5.96 -8.45
CA SER A 201 -10.35 4.77 -9.30
C SER A 201 -11.19 4.78 -10.56
N SER A 202 -12.20 5.67 -10.65
CA SER A 202 -13.10 5.73 -11.83
C SER A 202 -12.33 5.84 -13.14
N GLY A 203 -12.51 4.87 -14.03
CA GLY A 203 -11.82 4.78 -15.31
C GLY A 203 -10.39 4.17 -15.23
N LEU A 204 -9.87 3.90 -14.04
CA LEU A 204 -8.62 3.19 -13.80
C LEU A 204 -8.86 1.76 -13.28
N ASP A 205 -10.08 1.50 -12.82
CA ASP A 205 -10.53 0.24 -12.26
C ASP A 205 -12.06 0.13 -12.41
N ASP A 206 -12.64 -1.03 -12.06
CA ASP A 206 -14.08 -1.22 -11.91
C ASP A 206 -14.65 -0.56 -10.65
N LEU A 207 -13.84 0.18 -9.94
CA LEU A 207 -14.15 0.90 -8.72
C LEU A 207 -14.24 2.41 -8.99
N ASP A 208 -14.89 3.12 -8.07
CA ASP A 208 -14.86 4.58 -8.05
C ASP A 208 -13.84 5.11 -7.05
N PHE A 209 -13.69 4.39 -5.92
CA PHE A 209 -12.78 4.77 -4.85
C PHE A 209 -12.14 3.55 -4.19
N ILE A 210 -10.93 3.75 -3.67
CA ILE A 210 -10.30 2.85 -2.72
C ILE A 210 -10.06 3.66 -1.45
N THR A 211 -10.67 3.25 -0.34
CA THR A 211 -10.40 3.84 0.96
C THR A 211 -9.44 2.96 1.74
N TYR A 212 -8.37 3.58 2.19
CA TYR A 212 -7.30 2.95 2.94
C TYR A 212 -7.30 3.51 4.36
N PHE A 213 -7.18 2.63 5.35
CA PHE A 213 -7.17 3.00 6.76
C PHE A 213 -6.02 2.35 7.50
N GLU A 214 -5.48 3.06 8.50
CA GLU A 214 -4.55 2.53 9.48
C GLU A 214 -5.06 2.85 10.89
N THR A 215 -4.99 1.88 11.79
CA THR A 215 -5.46 2.05 13.17
C THR A 215 -4.77 1.09 14.14
N ALA A 216 -4.65 1.50 15.40
CA ALA A 216 -4.38 0.62 16.52
C ALA A 216 -5.68 0.13 17.21
N LYS A 217 -6.86 0.69 16.81
CA LYS A 217 -8.16 0.46 17.45
C LYS A 217 -9.18 -0.06 16.44
N LEU A 218 -9.26 -1.38 16.30
CA LEU A 218 -10.22 -2.02 15.39
C LEU A 218 -11.67 -1.79 15.81
N ASP A 219 -11.95 -1.61 17.09
CA ASP A 219 -13.27 -1.25 17.62
C ASP A 219 -13.72 0.13 17.12
N ASP A 220 -12.84 1.13 17.14
CA ASP A 220 -13.12 2.46 16.56
C ASP A 220 -13.39 2.36 15.05
N PHE A 221 -12.62 1.55 14.32
CA PHE A 221 -12.89 1.31 12.89
C PHE A 221 -14.24 0.63 12.67
N ASN A 222 -14.58 -0.38 13.48
CA ASN A 222 -15.88 -1.05 13.39
C ASN A 222 -17.03 -0.08 13.66
N ASN A 223 -16.93 0.76 14.69
CA ASN A 223 -17.91 1.77 14.99
C ASN A 223 -18.03 2.83 13.89
N LEU A 224 -16.92 3.25 13.30
CA LEU A 224 -16.88 4.13 12.13
C LEU A 224 -17.69 3.54 10.97
N VAL A 225 -17.46 2.26 10.63
CA VAL A 225 -18.18 1.57 9.55
C VAL A 225 -19.65 1.45 9.88
N ILE A 226 -20.03 1.08 11.11
CA ILE A 226 -21.43 1.06 11.56
C ILE A 226 -22.09 2.44 11.39
N GLY A 227 -21.37 3.52 11.67
CA GLY A 227 -21.82 4.89 11.40
C GLY A 227 -22.09 5.13 9.93
N LEU A 228 -21.15 4.73 9.05
CA LEU A 228 -21.29 4.86 7.60
C LEU A 228 -22.43 4.04 7.01
N LEU A 229 -22.73 2.87 7.57
CA LEU A 229 -23.85 2.04 7.11
C LEU A 229 -25.22 2.68 7.40
N LYS A 230 -25.30 3.63 8.33
CA LYS A 230 -26.55 4.31 8.76
C LYS A 230 -26.83 5.59 7.97
N VAL A 231 -25.86 6.18 7.29
CA VAL A 231 -26.04 7.42 6.54
C VAL A 231 -26.69 7.19 5.19
N LYS A 232 -27.41 8.19 4.68
CA LYS A 232 -28.13 8.08 3.41
C LYS A 232 -27.24 7.86 2.21
N GLU A 233 -26.01 8.38 2.24
CA GLU A 233 -25.00 8.20 1.20
C GLU A 233 -24.71 6.71 0.92
N ASN A 234 -24.83 5.84 1.92
CA ASN A 234 -24.60 4.40 1.77
C ASN A 234 -25.53 3.73 0.75
N ARG A 235 -26.73 4.28 0.48
CA ARG A 235 -27.65 3.78 -0.54
C ARG A 235 -27.06 3.80 -1.95
N HIS A 236 -26.08 4.67 -2.18
CA HIS A 236 -25.38 4.82 -3.44
C HIS A 236 -24.13 3.92 -3.58
N ASN A 237 -23.87 3.05 -2.60
CA ASN A 237 -22.77 2.08 -2.68
C ASN A 237 -23.29 0.78 -3.32
N LYS A 238 -22.92 0.53 -4.59
CA LYS A 238 -23.12 -0.78 -5.23
C LYS A 238 -22.12 -1.82 -4.68
N ARG A 239 -20.95 -1.35 -4.26
CA ARG A 239 -19.92 -2.15 -3.62
C ARG A 239 -19.33 -1.35 -2.47
N PHE A 240 -19.26 -1.98 -1.31
CA PHE A 240 -18.58 -1.47 -0.12
C PHE A 240 -17.79 -2.62 0.51
N GLY A 241 -16.48 -2.65 0.24
CA GLY A 241 -15.68 -3.86 0.46
C GLY A 241 -15.86 -4.89 -0.67
N ASP A 242 -15.81 -6.17 -0.34
CA ASP A 242 -15.92 -7.33 -1.23
C ASP A 242 -14.82 -7.40 -2.33
N PRO A 243 -13.58 -7.74 -1.90
CA PRO A 243 -13.20 -8.03 -0.52
C PRO A 243 -12.90 -6.75 0.27
N LEU A 244 -13.22 -6.77 1.57
CA LEU A 244 -12.57 -5.91 2.53
C LEU A 244 -11.26 -6.59 2.94
N LEU A 245 -10.13 -5.88 2.85
CA LEU A 245 -8.85 -6.40 3.29
C LEU A 245 -8.60 -5.94 4.72
N LEU A 246 -8.39 -6.88 5.64
CA LEU A 246 -7.90 -6.63 6.99
C LEU A 246 -6.55 -7.32 7.15
N GLY A 247 -5.52 -6.56 7.49
CA GLY A 247 -4.18 -7.09 7.68
C GLY A 247 -3.40 -6.39 8.76
N THR A 248 -2.17 -6.85 8.97
CA THR A 248 -1.18 -6.17 9.81
C THR A 248 -0.10 -5.54 8.95
N ILE A 249 0.35 -4.36 9.37
CA ILE A 249 1.46 -3.65 8.73
C ILE A 249 2.74 -4.38 9.10
N ARG A 250 3.46 -4.89 8.10
CA ARG A 250 4.71 -5.64 8.25
C ARG A 250 5.71 -5.16 7.23
N SER A 251 6.98 -5.14 7.60
CA SER A 251 8.06 -4.95 6.64
C SER A 251 8.09 -6.09 5.62
N LEU A 252 8.68 -5.83 4.46
CA LEU A 252 8.90 -6.85 3.44
C LEU A 252 9.67 -8.05 4.02
N ASP A 253 10.70 -7.80 4.82
CA ASP A 253 11.51 -8.85 5.43
C ASP A 253 10.70 -9.75 6.37
N GLU A 254 9.82 -9.17 7.21
CA GLU A 254 8.93 -9.94 8.08
C GLU A 254 7.96 -10.80 7.26
N ILE A 255 7.41 -10.28 6.16
CA ILE A 255 6.50 -11.04 5.29
C ILE A 255 7.25 -12.19 4.61
N LEU A 256 8.40 -11.90 4.02
CA LEU A 256 9.21 -12.92 3.36
C LEU A 256 9.70 -13.99 4.33
N GLU A 257 10.01 -13.62 5.59
CA GLU A 257 10.33 -14.58 6.64
C GLU A 257 9.17 -15.54 6.93
N VAL A 258 7.92 -15.04 6.98
CA VAL A 258 6.73 -15.90 7.17
C VAL A 258 6.65 -16.97 6.08
N PHE A 259 7.01 -16.63 4.85
CA PHE A 259 6.91 -17.56 3.72
C PHE A 259 8.17 -18.41 3.48
N SER A 260 9.31 -18.06 4.08
CA SER A 260 10.54 -18.86 4.00
C SER A 260 10.63 -19.98 5.06
N ARG A 261 9.81 -19.95 6.11
CA ARG A 261 9.77 -20.93 7.21
C ARG A 261 9.33 -22.33 6.80
#